data_e1865af66856893b9e47795ae6e4903d
#
_entry.id   e1865af66856893b9e47795ae6e4903d
#
_cell.length_a   1.000
_cell.length_b   1.000
_cell.length_c   1.000
_cell.angle_alpha   90.00
_cell.angle_beta   90.00
_cell.angle_gamma   90.00
#
_symmetry.space_group_name_H-M   'P 1'
#
loop_
_entity.id
_entity.type
_entity.pdbx_description
1 polymer ?
#
loop_
_entity_poly.entity_id
_entity_poly.type
_entity_poly.pdbx_seq_one_letter_code
_entity_poly.pdbx_strand_id
1 'polypeptide(L)'
;MNSYFKNNVFSISFGTGLSKLVGFTREAFIAAAFGIGITYDAFNYAYIIPGFFLVIIGGINGSFHNAVVAVLAPINNRDSGVVLTQVSIKLTLILILLGLLIYFNASFLIDLIGPNLSNEAKSIATFQLRILTPCIPLSGFMGLSFGALNSRNKFLISSISPAIISVTI
;
A
#
# COMPACT_ATOMS: atom_id res chain seq x y z
N MET A 1 22.41 -23.13 -13.17
CA MET A 1 21.37 -22.17 -12.71
C MET A 1 20.45 -21.89 -13.88
N ASN A 2 19.19 -22.35 -13.83
CA ASN A 2 18.26 -22.33 -14.96
C ASN A 2 18.05 -20.92 -15.54
N SER A 3 18.06 -20.81 -16.88
CA SER A 3 17.77 -19.55 -17.60
C SER A 3 16.47 -18.87 -17.14
N TYR A 4 15.46 -19.67 -16.82
CA TYR A 4 14.18 -19.23 -16.28
C TYR A 4 14.31 -18.48 -14.93
N PHE A 5 15.15 -18.98 -14.03
CA PHE A 5 15.41 -18.34 -12.74
C PHE A 5 16.12 -16.98 -12.91
N LYS A 6 17.12 -16.90 -13.78
CA LYS A 6 17.85 -15.66 -14.09
C LYS A 6 16.92 -14.59 -14.65
N ASN A 7 16.04 -14.96 -15.59
CA ASN A 7 15.09 -14.02 -16.20
C ASN A 7 14.07 -13.47 -15.19
N ASN A 8 13.58 -14.31 -14.28
CA ASN A 8 12.65 -13.86 -13.24
C ASN A 8 13.32 -12.92 -12.23
N VAL A 9 14.52 -13.25 -11.77
CA VAL A 9 15.29 -12.39 -10.85
C VAL A 9 15.60 -11.05 -11.51
N PHE A 10 16.02 -11.04 -12.77
CA PHE A 10 16.28 -9.81 -13.51
C PHE A 10 15.02 -8.95 -13.65
N SER A 11 13.89 -9.57 -14.03
CA SER A 11 12.60 -8.87 -14.17
C SER A 11 12.13 -8.23 -12.86
N ILE A 12 12.25 -8.95 -11.74
CA ILE A 12 11.89 -8.43 -10.42
C ILE A 12 12.81 -7.28 -10.03
N SER A 13 14.13 -7.45 -10.18
CA SER A 13 15.11 -6.43 -9.81
C SER A 13 14.95 -5.16 -10.64
N PHE A 14 14.76 -5.30 -11.95
CA PHE A 14 14.52 -4.18 -12.84
C PHE A 14 13.22 -3.44 -12.52
N GLY A 15 12.10 -4.17 -12.38
CA GLY A 15 10.80 -3.58 -12.04
C GLY A 15 10.81 -2.87 -10.68
N THR A 16 11.45 -3.47 -9.68
CA THR A 16 11.59 -2.88 -8.34
C THR A 16 12.50 -1.65 -8.38
N GLY A 17 13.62 -1.71 -9.09
CA GLY A 17 14.53 -0.58 -9.25
C GLY A 17 13.85 0.61 -9.93
N LEU A 18 13.14 0.36 -11.03
CA LEU A 18 12.36 1.38 -11.74
C LEU A 18 11.29 2.01 -10.84
N SER A 19 10.52 1.18 -10.11
CA SER A 19 9.49 1.66 -9.19
C SER A 19 10.05 2.54 -8.09
N LYS A 20 11.22 2.19 -7.55
CA LYS A 20 11.89 3.00 -6.51
C LYS A 20 12.40 4.32 -7.05
N LEU A 21 12.99 4.33 -8.25
CA LEU A 21 13.47 5.57 -8.90
C LEU A 21 12.31 6.53 -9.17
N VAL A 22 11.21 6.04 -9.74
CA VAL A 22 10.02 6.84 -10.01
C VAL A 22 9.38 7.34 -8.71
N GLY A 23 9.31 6.49 -7.67
CA GLY A 23 8.83 6.87 -6.35
C GLY A 23 9.69 7.97 -5.70
N PHE A 24 11.01 7.86 -5.77
CA PHE A 24 11.94 8.89 -5.27
C PHE A 24 11.77 10.23 -6.02
N THR A 25 11.64 10.17 -7.34
CA THR A 25 11.42 11.37 -8.17
C THR A 25 10.11 12.04 -7.77
N ARG A 26 9.03 11.29 -7.58
CA ARG A 26 7.76 11.83 -7.08
C ARG A 26 7.91 12.53 -5.74
N GLU A 27 8.57 11.90 -4.75
CA GLU A 27 8.79 12.51 -3.43
C GLU A 27 9.61 13.81 -3.54
N ALA A 28 10.64 13.84 -4.40
CA ALA A 28 11.43 15.03 -4.64
C ALA A 28 10.58 16.17 -5.25
N PHE A 29 9.68 15.86 -6.19
CA PHE A 29 8.77 16.86 -6.76
C PHE A 29 7.75 17.36 -5.72
N ILE A 30 7.18 16.48 -4.91
CA ILE A 30 6.25 16.86 -3.85
C ILE A 30 6.96 17.77 -2.84
N ALA A 31 8.16 17.41 -2.40
CA ALA A 31 8.95 18.21 -1.47
C ALA A 31 9.32 19.59 -2.08
N ALA A 32 9.65 19.64 -3.37
CA ALA A 32 9.95 20.90 -4.05
C ALA A 32 8.71 21.78 -4.24
N ALA A 33 7.54 21.19 -4.47
CA ALA A 33 6.29 21.92 -4.72
C ALA A 33 5.64 22.45 -3.43
N PHE A 34 5.63 21.64 -2.36
CA PHE A 34 4.97 21.98 -1.10
C PHE A 34 5.92 22.56 -0.05
N GLY A 35 7.23 22.37 -0.21
CA GLY A 35 8.25 22.89 0.69
C GLY A 35 8.15 22.31 2.12
N ILE A 36 8.82 22.99 3.05
CA ILE A 36 8.72 22.72 4.50
C ILE A 36 7.61 23.60 5.05
N GLY A 37 6.40 23.05 5.19
CA GLY A 37 5.25 23.80 5.68
C GLY A 37 4.32 22.97 6.58
N ILE A 38 3.52 23.65 7.38
CA ILE A 38 2.57 23.03 8.33
C ILE A 38 1.69 21.98 7.65
N THR A 39 1.27 22.22 6.41
CA THR A 39 0.42 21.29 5.65
C THR A 39 1.14 19.99 5.29
N TYR A 40 2.42 20.07 4.91
CA TYR A 40 3.22 18.89 4.59
C TYR A 40 3.58 18.09 5.85
N ASP A 41 3.91 18.78 6.94
CA ASP A 41 4.15 18.13 8.23
C ASP A 41 2.88 17.42 8.72
N ALA A 42 1.73 18.07 8.64
CA ALA A 42 0.44 17.48 8.97
C ALA A 42 0.15 16.23 8.11
N PHE A 43 0.47 16.27 6.81
CA PHE A 43 0.33 15.13 5.91
C PHE A 43 1.18 13.94 6.35
N ASN A 44 2.43 14.16 6.75
CA ASN A 44 3.31 13.08 7.22
C ASN A 44 2.71 12.37 8.42
N TYR A 45 2.14 13.09 9.39
CA TYR A 45 1.45 12.49 10.53
C TYR A 45 0.15 11.76 10.11
N ALA A 46 -0.66 12.36 9.25
CA ALA A 46 -1.88 11.76 8.73
C ALA A 46 -1.61 10.47 7.95
N TYR A 47 -0.49 10.40 7.22
CA TYR A 47 -0.12 9.24 6.40
C TYR A 47 0.42 8.06 7.20
N ILE A 48 0.83 8.24 8.46
CA ILE A 48 1.41 7.15 9.27
C ILE A 48 0.49 5.92 9.30
N ILE A 49 -0.79 6.10 9.60
CA ILE A 49 -1.73 4.98 9.72
C ILE A 49 -2.05 4.35 8.35
N PRO A 50 -2.52 5.08 7.32
CA PRO A 50 -2.76 4.50 6.01
C PRO A 50 -1.50 3.90 5.39
N GLY A 51 -0.33 4.56 5.57
CA GLY A 51 0.97 4.08 5.10
C GLY A 51 1.37 2.75 5.72
N PHE A 52 1.11 2.56 7.01
CA PHE A 52 1.32 1.28 7.69
C PHE A 52 0.52 0.14 7.03
N PHE A 53 -0.77 0.36 6.73
CA PHE A 53 -1.59 -0.63 6.04
C PHE A 53 -1.10 -0.89 4.61
N LEU A 54 -0.71 0.16 3.89
CA LEU A 54 -0.16 0.03 2.54
C LEU A 54 1.13 -0.80 2.53
N VAL A 55 1.99 -0.68 3.54
CA VAL A 55 3.25 -1.43 3.61
C VAL A 55 3.00 -2.88 4.04
N ILE A 56 2.23 -3.12 5.10
CA ILE A 56 2.07 -4.47 5.67
C ILE A 56 1.12 -5.33 4.84
N ILE A 57 -0.01 -4.76 4.41
CA ILE A 57 -1.05 -5.49 3.70
C ILE A 57 -0.88 -5.33 2.19
N GLY A 58 -0.73 -4.10 1.69
CA GLY A 58 -0.65 -3.79 0.27
C GLY A 58 0.74 -3.98 -0.34
N GLY A 59 1.80 -4.10 0.48
CA GLY A 59 3.19 -4.15 0.01
C GLY A 59 3.54 -5.43 -0.72
N ILE A 60 4.30 -5.30 -1.82
CA ILE A 60 4.95 -6.41 -2.49
C ILE A 60 6.05 -6.93 -1.55
N ASN A 61 6.11 -8.24 -1.33
CA ASN A 61 7.00 -8.91 -0.36
C ASN A 61 6.65 -8.66 1.12
N GLY A 62 5.51 -8.03 1.42
CA GLY A 62 4.98 -7.96 2.77
C GLY A 62 4.49 -9.32 3.29
N SER A 63 4.28 -9.42 4.60
CA SER A 63 3.85 -10.69 5.24
C SER A 63 2.52 -11.20 4.66
N PHE A 64 1.58 -10.30 4.41
CA PHE A 64 0.28 -10.65 3.82
C PHE A 64 0.41 -11.17 2.39
N HIS A 65 1.18 -10.48 1.54
CA HIS A 65 1.49 -10.92 0.18
C HIS A 65 2.10 -12.33 0.16
N ASN A 66 3.09 -12.60 1.01
CA ASN A 66 3.74 -13.91 1.08
C ASN A 66 2.77 -15.02 1.52
N ALA A 67 1.87 -14.73 2.46
CA ALA A 67 0.81 -15.65 2.88
C ALA A 67 -0.15 -15.98 1.71
N VAL A 68 -0.56 -14.97 0.95
CA VAL A 68 -1.41 -15.17 -0.24
C VAL A 68 -0.71 -16.04 -1.29
N VAL A 69 0.57 -15.78 -1.57
CA VAL A 69 1.36 -16.61 -2.50
C VAL A 69 1.42 -18.05 -2.02
N ALA A 70 1.75 -18.28 -0.74
CA ALA A 70 1.87 -19.63 -0.17
C ALA A 70 0.55 -20.42 -0.25
N VAL A 71 -0.58 -19.77 -0.04
CA VAL A 71 -1.91 -20.41 -0.12
C VAL A 71 -2.30 -20.68 -1.56
N LEU A 72 -2.06 -19.77 -2.48
CA LEU A 72 -2.55 -19.87 -3.86
C LEU A 72 -1.64 -20.67 -4.79
N ALA A 73 -0.34 -20.76 -4.52
CA ALA A 73 0.60 -21.45 -5.39
C ALA A 73 0.27 -22.94 -5.63
N PRO A 74 -0.14 -23.74 -4.60
CA PRO A 74 -0.47 -25.15 -4.79
C PRO A 74 -1.87 -25.40 -5.37
N ILE A 75 -2.74 -24.36 -5.46
CA ILE A 75 -4.14 -24.51 -5.84
C ILE A 75 -4.31 -24.31 -7.36
N ASN A 76 -5.23 -25.08 -7.97
CA ASN A 76 -5.60 -24.93 -9.38
C ASN A 76 -6.22 -23.54 -9.65
N ASN A 77 -6.13 -23.08 -10.90
CA ASN A 77 -6.62 -21.75 -11.31
C ASN A 77 -8.11 -21.51 -10.98
N ARG A 78 -8.96 -22.54 -11.14
CA ARG A 78 -10.39 -22.44 -10.85
C ARG A 78 -10.66 -22.26 -9.36
N ASP A 79 -10.04 -23.08 -8.55
CA ASP A 79 -10.24 -23.07 -7.09
C ASP A 79 -9.59 -21.84 -6.45
N SER A 80 -8.45 -21.38 -6.98
CA SER A 80 -7.82 -20.15 -6.52
C SER A 80 -8.68 -18.91 -6.77
N GLY A 81 -9.46 -18.87 -7.85
CA GLY A 81 -10.43 -17.79 -8.09
C GLY A 81 -11.51 -17.72 -7.02
N VAL A 82 -12.05 -18.87 -6.61
CA VAL A 82 -13.06 -18.95 -5.54
C VAL A 82 -12.46 -18.51 -4.20
N VAL A 83 -11.28 -18.99 -3.86
CA VAL A 83 -10.57 -18.61 -2.61
C VAL A 83 -10.29 -17.10 -2.61
N LEU A 84 -9.75 -16.55 -3.71
CA LEU A 84 -9.47 -15.12 -3.82
C LEU A 84 -10.74 -14.27 -3.63
N THR A 85 -11.85 -14.66 -4.25
CA THR A 85 -13.10 -13.92 -4.12
C THR A 85 -13.59 -13.92 -2.68
N GLN A 86 -13.61 -15.08 -2.02
CA GLN A 86 -14.06 -15.19 -0.63
C GLN A 86 -13.16 -14.41 0.34
N VAL A 87 -11.84 -14.51 0.17
CA VAL A 87 -10.87 -13.78 1.01
C VAL A 87 -10.98 -12.28 0.74
N SER A 88 -11.11 -11.87 -0.53
CA SER A 88 -11.25 -10.46 -0.91
C SER A 88 -12.47 -9.82 -0.24
N ILE A 89 -13.64 -10.46 -0.30
CA ILE A 89 -14.86 -9.93 0.31
C ILE A 89 -14.68 -9.78 1.83
N LYS A 90 -14.21 -10.83 2.51
CA LYS A 90 -14.05 -10.82 3.97
C LYS A 90 -13.00 -9.78 4.40
N LEU A 91 -11.85 -9.75 3.73
CA LEU A 91 -10.79 -8.81 4.04
C LEU A 91 -11.24 -7.36 3.81
N THR A 92 -11.88 -7.09 2.68
CA THR A 92 -12.37 -5.75 2.35
C THR A 92 -13.39 -5.27 3.38
N LEU A 93 -14.33 -6.12 3.81
CA LEU A 93 -15.29 -5.79 4.86
C LEU A 93 -14.60 -5.44 6.19
N ILE A 94 -13.63 -6.26 6.61
CA ILE A 94 -12.85 -6.00 7.84
C ILE A 94 -12.09 -4.67 7.73
N LEU A 95 -11.45 -4.42 6.60
CA LEU A 95 -10.67 -3.19 6.39
C LEU A 95 -11.56 -1.94 6.24
N ILE A 96 -12.77 -2.08 5.68
CA ILE A 96 -13.76 -0.99 5.67
C ILE A 96 -14.20 -0.66 7.10
N LEU A 97 -14.55 -1.66 7.91
CA LEU A 97 -14.94 -1.44 9.30
C LEU A 97 -13.81 -0.76 10.09
N LEU A 98 -12.57 -1.21 9.89
CA LEU A 98 -11.39 -0.61 10.51
C LEU A 98 -11.16 0.82 10.01
N GLY A 99 -11.31 1.07 8.70
CA GLY A 99 -11.23 2.40 8.12
C GLY A 99 -12.29 3.35 8.71
N LEU A 100 -13.53 2.90 8.86
CA LEU A 100 -14.58 3.67 9.51
C LEU A 100 -14.24 3.99 10.97
N LEU A 101 -13.72 3.02 11.71
CA LEU A 101 -13.28 3.21 13.09
C LEU A 101 -12.18 4.29 13.16
N ILE A 102 -11.20 4.24 12.28
CA ILE A 102 -10.13 5.24 12.17
C ILE A 102 -10.72 6.61 11.77
N TYR A 103 -11.63 6.65 10.81
CA TYR A 103 -12.28 7.88 10.35
C TYR A 103 -12.98 8.62 11.49
N PHE A 104 -13.77 7.92 12.29
CA PHE A 104 -14.50 8.52 13.41
C PHE A 104 -13.60 8.92 14.58
N ASN A 105 -12.49 8.20 14.78
CA ASN A 105 -11.52 8.48 15.84
C ASN A 105 -10.29 9.26 15.36
N ALA A 106 -10.31 9.85 14.15
CA ALA A 106 -9.14 10.47 13.53
C ALA A 106 -8.52 11.56 14.41
N SER A 107 -9.31 12.39 15.09
CA SER A 107 -8.79 13.43 15.98
C SER A 107 -8.00 12.84 17.14
N PHE A 108 -8.58 11.85 17.82
CA PHE A 108 -7.90 11.15 18.93
C PHE A 108 -6.60 10.48 18.49
N LEU A 109 -6.60 9.86 17.31
CA LEU A 109 -5.41 9.21 16.76
C LEU A 109 -4.30 10.20 16.41
N ILE A 110 -4.66 11.36 15.85
CA ILE A 110 -3.68 12.43 15.58
C ILE A 110 -3.13 13.02 16.87
N ASP A 111 -3.96 13.21 17.90
CA ASP A 111 -3.48 13.68 19.20
C ASP A 111 -2.49 12.70 19.86
N LEU A 112 -2.71 11.40 19.67
CA LEU A 112 -1.84 10.36 20.19
C LEU A 112 -0.49 10.28 19.44
N ILE A 113 -0.52 10.41 18.10
CA ILE A 113 0.67 10.26 17.25
C ILE A 113 1.52 11.54 17.24
N GLY A 114 0.85 12.70 17.27
CA GLY A 114 1.48 14.02 17.19
C GLY A 114 1.13 14.91 18.37
N PRO A 115 1.49 14.56 19.63
CA PRO A 115 1.11 15.36 20.82
C PRO A 115 1.67 16.79 20.77
N ASN A 116 2.82 16.98 20.15
CA ASN A 116 3.52 18.27 20.07
C ASN A 116 3.14 19.11 18.83
N LEU A 117 2.21 18.65 17.99
CA LEU A 117 1.72 19.43 16.86
C LEU A 117 0.93 20.64 17.34
N SER A 118 1.04 21.75 16.59
CA SER A 118 0.17 22.92 16.80
C SER A 118 -1.30 22.55 16.55
N ASN A 119 -2.23 23.28 17.16
CA ASN A 119 -3.67 23.04 16.97
C ASN A 119 -4.08 23.13 15.49
N GLU A 120 -3.47 24.03 14.74
CA GLU A 120 -3.67 24.17 13.30
C GLU A 120 -3.20 22.92 12.55
N ALA A 121 -1.97 22.45 12.80
CA ALA A 121 -1.44 21.23 12.19
C ALA A 121 -2.28 19.99 12.55
N LYS A 122 -2.77 19.87 13.77
CA LYS A 122 -3.66 18.77 14.19
C LYS A 122 -4.98 18.79 13.43
N SER A 123 -5.58 19.95 13.24
CA SER A 123 -6.81 20.09 12.46
C SER A 123 -6.61 19.64 11.01
N ILE A 124 -5.53 20.11 10.37
CA ILE A 124 -5.17 19.73 8.99
C ILE A 124 -4.89 18.22 8.90
N ALA A 125 -4.08 17.67 9.83
CA ALA A 125 -3.76 16.25 9.85
C ALA A 125 -4.99 15.36 10.05
N THR A 126 -5.91 15.77 10.91
CA THR A 126 -7.18 15.05 11.15
C THR A 126 -8.03 15.00 9.87
N PHE A 127 -8.15 16.13 9.18
CA PHE A 127 -8.88 16.20 7.90
C PHE A 127 -8.22 15.32 6.83
N GLN A 128 -6.91 15.41 6.71
CA GLN A 128 -6.13 14.60 5.74
C GLN A 128 -6.23 13.11 6.07
N LEU A 129 -6.14 12.70 7.35
CA LEU A 129 -6.31 11.31 7.77
C LEU A 129 -7.69 10.77 7.35
N ARG A 130 -8.76 11.54 7.53
CA ARG A 130 -10.10 11.15 7.09
C ARG A 130 -10.19 10.92 5.58
N ILE A 131 -9.56 11.79 4.79
CA ILE A 131 -9.49 11.63 3.32
C ILE A 131 -8.68 10.38 2.94
N LEU A 132 -7.65 10.04 3.70
CA LEU A 132 -6.77 8.90 3.42
C LEU A 132 -7.32 7.55 3.92
N THR A 133 -8.36 7.53 4.76
CA THR A 133 -8.94 6.26 5.25
C THR A 133 -9.37 5.27 4.15
N PRO A 134 -9.88 5.66 2.97
CA PRO A 134 -10.17 4.72 1.89
C PRO A 134 -8.93 3.96 1.37
N CYS A 135 -7.72 4.45 1.59
CA CYS A 135 -6.49 3.73 1.24
C CYS A 135 -6.34 2.41 2.02
N ILE A 136 -6.98 2.29 3.21
CA ILE A 136 -6.91 1.09 4.05
C ILE A 136 -7.55 -0.13 3.36
N PRO A 137 -8.82 -0.12 2.95
CA PRO A 137 -9.40 -1.24 2.21
C PRO A 137 -8.73 -1.45 0.84
N LEU A 138 -8.27 -0.39 0.17
CA LEU A 138 -7.52 -0.51 -1.09
C LEU A 138 -6.20 -1.26 -0.91
N SER A 139 -5.51 -1.10 0.24
CA SER A 139 -4.29 -1.85 0.53
C SER A 139 -4.52 -3.37 0.55
N GLY A 140 -5.66 -3.80 1.09
CA GLY A 140 -6.06 -5.21 1.08
C GLY A 140 -6.23 -5.77 -0.33
N PHE A 141 -6.91 -5.01 -1.18
CA PHE A 141 -7.08 -5.36 -2.58
C PHE A 141 -5.75 -5.43 -3.35
N MET A 142 -4.86 -4.47 -3.12
CA MET A 142 -3.52 -4.46 -3.71
C MET A 142 -2.71 -5.69 -3.29
N GLY A 143 -2.64 -5.99 -1.99
CA GLY A 143 -1.89 -7.14 -1.48
C GLY A 143 -2.40 -8.48 -2.01
N LEU A 144 -3.71 -8.66 -2.09
CA LEU A 144 -4.33 -9.84 -2.72
C LEU A 144 -3.98 -9.95 -4.19
N SER A 145 -4.09 -8.85 -4.95
CA SER A 145 -3.79 -8.83 -6.38
C SER A 145 -2.33 -9.15 -6.66
N PHE A 146 -1.40 -8.56 -5.92
CA PHE A 146 0.03 -8.84 -6.06
C PHE A 146 0.36 -10.28 -5.67
N GLY A 147 -0.21 -10.80 -4.59
CA GLY A 147 -0.05 -12.19 -4.18
C GLY A 147 -0.57 -13.17 -5.23
N ALA A 148 -1.74 -12.89 -5.81
CA ALA A 148 -2.32 -13.70 -6.88
C ALA A 148 -1.47 -13.69 -8.16
N LEU A 149 -0.94 -12.53 -8.56
CA LEU A 149 -0.04 -12.43 -9.72
C LEU A 149 1.26 -13.21 -9.50
N ASN A 150 1.87 -13.06 -8.33
CA ASN A 150 3.13 -13.73 -8.01
C ASN A 150 2.97 -15.24 -7.82
N SER A 151 1.83 -15.72 -7.29
CA SER A 151 1.53 -17.16 -7.22
C SER A 151 1.48 -17.83 -8.61
N ARG A 152 1.26 -17.03 -9.66
CA ARG A 152 1.24 -17.46 -11.08
C ARG A 152 2.49 -17.06 -11.87
N ASN A 153 3.59 -16.74 -11.18
CA ASN A 153 4.87 -16.32 -11.76
C ASN A 153 4.81 -15.06 -12.63
N LYS A 154 3.80 -14.19 -12.43
CA LYS A 154 3.66 -12.90 -13.13
C LYS A 154 4.33 -11.76 -12.35
N PHE A 155 5.59 -11.96 -12.01
CA PHE A 155 6.35 -11.04 -11.14
C PHE A 155 6.55 -9.65 -11.73
N LEU A 156 6.72 -9.53 -13.05
CA LEU A 156 6.97 -8.25 -13.71
C LEU A 156 5.82 -7.27 -13.50
N ILE A 157 4.57 -7.74 -13.65
CA ILE A 157 3.38 -6.91 -13.52
C ILE A 157 3.26 -6.36 -12.09
N SER A 158 3.45 -7.22 -11.08
CA SER A 158 3.41 -6.79 -9.67
C SER A 158 4.53 -5.81 -9.33
N SER A 159 5.74 -6.00 -9.89
CA SER A 159 6.91 -5.16 -9.61
C SER A 159 6.85 -3.77 -10.26
N ILE A 160 6.21 -3.63 -11.43
CA ILE A 160 6.08 -2.35 -12.14
C ILE A 160 4.86 -1.55 -11.67
N SER A 161 3.83 -2.22 -11.15
CA SER A 161 2.57 -1.58 -10.77
C SER A 161 2.75 -0.34 -9.85
N PRO A 162 3.63 -0.33 -8.83
CA PRO A 162 3.85 0.86 -8.02
C PRO A 162 4.46 2.04 -8.79
N ALA A 163 5.22 1.78 -9.88
CA ALA A 163 5.77 2.85 -10.73
C ALA A 163 4.64 3.57 -11.47
N ILE A 164 3.64 2.85 -11.97
CA ILE A 164 2.49 3.44 -12.67
C ILE A 164 1.74 4.41 -11.76
N ILE A 165 1.50 4.02 -10.51
CA ILE A 165 0.84 4.89 -9.51
C ILE A 165 1.66 6.16 -9.27
N SER A 166 2.99 6.04 -9.20
CA SER A 166 3.87 7.19 -8.97
C SER A 166 3.96 8.16 -10.15
N VAL A 167 3.64 7.73 -11.37
CA VAL A 167 3.62 8.59 -12.57
C VAL A 167 2.30 9.34 -12.71
N THR A 168 1.20 8.81 -12.14
CA THR A 168 -0.14 9.41 -12.28
C THR A 168 -0.44 10.50 -11.24
N ILE A 169 0.46 10.72 -10.29
CA ILE A 169 0.38 11.77 -9.26
C ILE A 169 1.38 12.87 -9.56
#